data_384bf5f01ebe54ba319e3a883ae811f7
#
_entry.id   384bf5f01ebe54ba319e3a883ae811f7
#
_cell.length_a   1.000
_cell.length_b   1.000
_cell.length_c   1.000
_cell.angle_alpha   90.00
_cell.angle_beta   90.00
_cell.angle_gamma   90.00
#
_symmetry.space_group_name_H-M   'P 1'
#
loop_
_entity.id
_entity.type
_entity.pdbx_description
1 polymer ?
#
loop_
_entity_poly.entity_id
_entity_poly.type
_entity_poly.pdbx_seq_one_letter_code
_entity_poly.pdbx_strand_id
1 'polypeptide(L)'
;MSARLVAVADGRIMGEVRYESGRLDFHYDPSWSNDASAFPMSLSLPLVVREHGHLKTEAFLWGLLPDNEVVLQRWGQKFRVSPRNPFRLIENVGEDCAGAIQFARPDRVEHLLGQPQKPTVHWISMRELDERVALLAGDASATRLGGDNGQFSLAGAQPKLALYRDIDSGRWGVPEGRTPTTHILKPSTGAFDGQTDNEHFCLQLAAELGFAAANSSVMICGGLPVVVVERYDRIARGSNIHRIHQEDMCQAISVRPQKKYQNQGGPSPKAIAELIRSHSSNPDEDVLRFADSLILNWLMGGMDGHAKNYSFLLGVGGQVRLAPLYDLASSLPY
;
A
#
# COMPACT_ATOMS: atom_id res chain seq x y z
N MET A 1 -4.49 -12.05 -27.07
CA MET A 1 -3.04 -12.06 -26.80
C MET A 1 -2.84 -12.28 -25.32
N SER A 2 -2.02 -13.24 -24.95
CA SER A 2 -1.64 -13.49 -23.56
C SER A 2 -0.63 -12.43 -23.13
N ALA A 3 -0.83 -11.84 -21.94
CA ALA A 3 0.11 -10.90 -21.32
C ALA A 3 0.44 -11.38 -19.92
N ARG A 4 1.64 -11.04 -19.43
CA ARG A 4 2.09 -11.46 -18.09
C ARG A 4 2.78 -10.32 -17.35
N LEU A 5 2.64 -10.34 -16.02
CA LEU A 5 3.41 -9.56 -15.07
C LEU A 5 4.16 -10.50 -14.15
N VAL A 6 5.42 -10.22 -13.92
CA VAL A 6 6.24 -10.97 -12.98
C VAL A 6 6.12 -10.31 -11.61
N ALA A 7 5.76 -11.09 -10.61
CA ALA A 7 5.77 -10.70 -9.21
C ALA A 7 7.16 -10.98 -8.63
N VAL A 8 7.79 -9.96 -8.07
CA VAL A 8 9.13 -10.02 -7.46
C VAL A 8 9.02 -9.61 -6.00
N ALA A 9 9.64 -10.35 -5.12
CA ALA A 9 9.81 -10.01 -3.71
C ALA A 9 11.25 -10.30 -3.28
N ASP A 10 11.85 -9.43 -2.49
CA ASP A 10 13.24 -9.53 -2.03
C ASP A 10 14.26 -9.81 -3.14
N GLY A 11 14.01 -9.28 -4.34
CA GLY A 11 14.89 -9.47 -5.50
C GLY A 11 14.83 -10.87 -6.12
N ARG A 12 13.80 -11.64 -5.84
CA ARG A 12 13.55 -12.99 -6.35
C ARG A 12 12.18 -13.05 -7.02
N ILE A 13 12.04 -13.88 -8.03
CA ILE A 13 10.75 -14.12 -8.67
C ILE A 13 9.86 -14.90 -7.68
N MET A 14 8.71 -14.31 -7.34
CA MET A 14 7.67 -14.95 -6.55
C MET A 14 6.72 -15.78 -7.44
N GLY A 15 6.45 -15.28 -8.64
CA GLY A 15 5.50 -15.89 -9.56
C GLY A 15 5.10 -14.96 -10.70
N GLU A 16 4.04 -15.34 -11.41
CA GLU A 16 3.53 -14.58 -12.56
C GLU A 16 2.01 -14.40 -12.47
N VAL A 17 1.55 -13.18 -12.72
CA VAL A 17 0.15 -12.91 -13.06
C VAL A 17 -0.02 -13.01 -14.56
N ARG A 18 -0.90 -13.89 -15.02
CA ARG A 18 -1.23 -14.08 -16.44
C ARG A 18 -2.58 -13.45 -16.74
N TYR A 19 -2.66 -12.78 -17.87
CA TYR A 19 -3.90 -12.17 -18.36
C TYR A 19 -4.20 -12.70 -19.76
N GLU A 20 -5.26 -13.48 -19.87
CA GLU A 20 -5.69 -14.08 -21.11
C GLU A 20 -7.21 -14.05 -21.23
N SER A 21 -7.72 -13.62 -22.38
CA SER A 21 -9.17 -13.59 -22.68
C SER A 21 -10.03 -12.93 -21.58
N GLY A 22 -9.51 -11.87 -20.94
CA GLY A 22 -10.22 -11.16 -19.87
C GLY A 22 -10.10 -11.82 -18.49
N ARG A 23 -9.39 -12.91 -18.34
CA ARG A 23 -9.17 -13.63 -17.08
C ARG A 23 -7.77 -13.40 -16.55
N LEU A 24 -7.65 -13.40 -15.24
CA LEU A 24 -6.40 -13.29 -14.49
C LEU A 24 -6.16 -14.58 -13.72
N ASP A 25 -4.96 -15.10 -13.84
CA ASP A 25 -4.51 -16.23 -13.03
C ASP A 25 -3.14 -15.91 -12.45
N PHE A 26 -2.86 -16.31 -11.21
CA PHE A 26 -1.55 -16.16 -10.59
C PHE A 26 -0.92 -17.53 -10.38
N HIS A 27 0.34 -17.65 -10.77
CA HIS A 27 1.13 -18.88 -10.65
C HIS A 27 2.38 -18.59 -9.83
N TYR A 28 2.54 -19.29 -8.70
CA TYR A 28 3.76 -19.23 -7.93
C TYR A 28 4.94 -19.88 -8.65
N ASP A 29 6.10 -19.25 -8.56
CA ASP A 29 7.35 -19.89 -8.96
C ASP A 29 7.68 -21.05 -7.98
N PRO A 30 8.06 -22.25 -8.49
CA PRO A 30 8.42 -23.37 -7.62
C PRO A 30 9.58 -23.09 -6.68
N SER A 31 10.55 -22.25 -7.08
CA SER A 31 11.68 -21.87 -6.22
C SER A 31 11.25 -20.99 -5.06
N TRP A 32 10.19 -20.18 -5.25
CA TRP A 32 9.59 -19.40 -4.18
C TRP A 32 8.72 -20.25 -3.27
N SER A 33 7.74 -20.97 -3.84
CA SER A 33 6.76 -21.71 -3.04
C SER A 33 7.37 -22.86 -2.20
N ASN A 34 8.55 -23.36 -2.56
CA ASN A 34 9.26 -24.40 -1.82
C ASN A 34 10.28 -23.84 -0.81
N ASP A 35 10.47 -22.52 -0.74
CA ASP A 35 11.42 -21.88 0.18
C ASP A 35 10.79 -21.73 1.57
N ALA A 36 11.48 -22.16 2.61
CA ALA A 36 11.01 -22.06 3.99
C ALA A 36 10.85 -20.59 4.47
N SER A 37 11.48 -19.64 3.80
CA SER A 37 11.37 -18.22 4.08
C SER A 37 10.26 -17.51 3.30
N ALA A 38 9.57 -18.22 2.40
CA ALA A 38 8.53 -17.64 1.57
C ALA A 38 7.31 -17.18 2.38
N PHE A 39 6.69 -16.12 1.91
CA PHE A 39 5.38 -15.67 2.32
C PHE A 39 4.42 -15.70 1.12
N PRO A 40 3.11 -15.87 1.33
CA PRO A 40 2.15 -15.85 0.22
C PRO A 40 1.94 -14.43 -0.33
N MET A 41 1.53 -14.32 -1.58
CA MET A 41 1.10 -13.04 -2.17
C MET A 41 -0.09 -12.45 -1.41
N SER A 42 -0.97 -13.32 -0.91
CA SER A 42 -2.10 -12.99 -0.04
C SER A 42 -2.47 -14.24 0.76
N LEU A 43 -3.09 -14.07 1.93
CA LEU A 43 -3.69 -15.18 2.68
C LEU A 43 -4.79 -15.87 1.87
N SER A 44 -5.46 -15.13 0.98
CA SER A 44 -6.42 -15.72 0.03
C SER A 44 -5.76 -16.51 -1.11
N LEU A 45 -4.45 -16.40 -1.29
CA LEU A 45 -3.65 -17.04 -2.32
C LEU A 45 -2.51 -17.86 -1.68
N PRO A 46 -2.83 -18.91 -0.87
CA PRO A 46 -1.84 -19.62 -0.07
C PRO A 46 -0.81 -20.38 -0.93
N LEU A 47 0.44 -20.45 -0.42
CA LEU A 47 1.59 -21.08 -1.11
C LEU A 47 1.39 -22.56 -1.46
N VAL A 48 0.57 -23.29 -0.68
CA VAL A 48 0.29 -24.71 -0.91
C VAL A 48 -0.45 -24.97 -2.22
N VAL A 49 -1.12 -23.94 -2.75
CA VAL A 49 -1.79 -23.95 -4.06
C VAL A 49 -0.93 -23.17 -5.04
N ARG A 50 -0.43 -23.83 -6.08
CA ARG A 50 0.48 -23.19 -7.04
C ARG A 50 -0.21 -22.23 -8.00
N GLU A 51 -1.47 -22.47 -8.31
CA GLU A 51 -2.24 -21.73 -9.32
C GLU A 51 -3.51 -21.18 -8.69
N HIS A 52 -3.72 -19.89 -8.86
CA HIS A 52 -4.88 -19.18 -8.31
C HIS A 52 -5.65 -18.48 -9.41
N GLY A 53 -6.96 -18.70 -9.40
CA GLY A 53 -7.83 -18.21 -10.46
C GLY A 53 -8.23 -16.75 -10.33
N HIS A 54 -8.97 -16.29 -11.33
CA HIS A 54 -9.33 -14.92 -11.63
C HIS A 54 -9.84 -14.11 -10.44
N LEU A 55 -10.86 -14.58 -9.74
CA LEU A 55 -11.54 -13.76 -8.72
C LEU A 55 -10.61 -13.31 -7.59
N LYS A 56 -9.77 -14.21 -7.10
CA LYS A 56 -8.83 -13.92 -6.02
C LYS A 56 -7.69 -13.02 -6.50
N THR A 57 -7.10 -13.36 -7.66
CA THR A 57 -6.02 -12.57 -8.26
C THR A 57 -6.48 -11.15 -8.59
N GLU A 58 -7.66 -11.01 -9.15
CA GLU A 58 -8.22 -9.71 -9.50
C GLU A 58 -8.51 -8.85 -8.25
N ALA A 59 -9.11 -9.43 -7.20
CA ALA A 59 -9.39 -8.73 -5.96
C ALA A 59 -8.11 -8.22 -5.30
N PHE A 60 -7.04 -9.03 -5.29
CA PHE A 60 -5.74 -8.62 -4.77
C PHE A 60 -5.16 -7.44 -5.55
N LEU A 61 -5.13 -7.50 -6.89
CA LEU A 61 -4.61 -6.41 -7.70
C LEU A 61 -5.41 -5.11 -7.54
N TRP A 62 -6.74 -5.19 -7.44
CA TRP A 62 -7.57 -4.03 -7.14
C TRP A 62 -7.24 -3.40 -5.78
N GLY A 63 -6.89 -4.20 -4.79
CA GLY A 63 -6.48 -3.72 -3.46
C GLY A 63 -5.22 -2.85 -3.47
N LEU A 64 -4.37 -2.98 -4.50
CA LEU A 64 -3.14 -2.18 -4.66
C LEU A 64 -3.38 -0.83 -5.34
N LEU A 65 -4.53 -0.62 -5.97
CA LEU A 65 -4.83 0.57 -6.77
C LEU A 65 -5.59 1.61 -5.93
N PRO A 66 -5.55 2.90 -6.32
CA PRO A 66 -6.37 3.94 -5.70
C PRO A 66 -7.86 3.61 -5.75
N ASP A 67 -8.60 3.95 -4.68
CA ASP A 67 -10.05 3.77 -4.60
C ASP A 67 -10.82 4.91 -5.32
N ASN A 68 -10.11 5.88 -5.91
CA ASN A 68 -10.66 7.05 -6.57
C ASN A 68 -10.84 6.82 -8.07
N GLU A 69 -12.09 6.76 -8.53
CA GLU A 69 -12.40 6.51 -9.95
C GLU A 69 -11.85 7.59 -10.89
N VAL A 70 -11.79 8.85 -10.46
CA VAL A 70 -11.24 9.96 -11.27
C VAL A 70 -9.75 9.71 -11.51
N VAL A 71 -9.02 9.27 -10.49
CA VAL A 71 -7.60 8.91 -10.62
C VAL A 71 -7.43 7.74 -11.59
N LEU A 72 -8.23 6.68 -11.45
CA LEU A 72 -8.18 5.52 -12.33
C LEU A 72 -8.50 5.88 -13.78
N GLN A 73 -9.51 6.74 -14.02
CA GLN A 73 -9.84 7.21 -15.37
C GLN A 73 -8.70 8.01 -16.00
N ARG A 74 -8.08 8.93 -15.24
CA ARG A 74 -6.93 9.72 -15.72
C ARG A 74 -5.71 8.85 -16.00
N TRP A 75 -5.45 7.85 -15.14
CA TRP A 75 -4.41 6.86 -15.40
C TRP A 75 -4.72 6.03 -16.64
N GLY A 76 -5.98 5.63 -16.83
CA GLY A 76 -6.42 4.95 -18.04
C GLY A 76 -6.12 5.75 -19.31
N GLN A 77 -6.38 7.06 -19.31
CA GLN A 77 -6.06 7.97 -20.41
C GLN A 77 -4.54 8.12 -20.58
N LYS A 78 -3.81 8.39 -19.49
CA LYS A 78 -2.35 8.58 -19.51
C LYS A 78 -1.61 7.36 -20.06
N PHE A 79 -2.00 6.17 -19.62
CA PHE A 79 -1.37 4.91 -20.02
C PHE A 79 -2.02 4.26 -21.25
N ARG A 80 -3.11 4.84 -21.76
CA ARG A 80 -3.90 4.30 -22.89
C ARG A 80 -4.41 2.89 -22.62
N VAL A 81 -4.93 2.66 -21.41
CA VAL A 81 -5.48 1.37 -20.96
C VAL A 81 -6.87 1.57 -20.36
N SER A 82 -7.65 0.50 -20.28
CA SER A 82 -8.95 0.56 -19.59
C SER A 82 -8.77 0.82 -18.08
N PRO A 83 -9.45 1.83 -17.51
CA PRO A 83 -9.43 2.09 -16.06
C PRO A 83 -10.12 0.98 -15.25
N ARG A 84 -10.83 0.06 -15.91
CA ARG A 84 -11.50 -1.10 -15.30
C ARG A 84 -10.68 -2.38 -15.39
N ASN A 85 -9.42 -2.30 -15.84
CA ASN A 85 -8.53 -3.46 -15.95
C ASN A 85 -7.35 -3.30 -14.98
N PRO A 86 -7.38 -3.95 -13.80
CA PRO A 86 -6.34 -3.79 -12.78
C PRO A 86 -4.98 -4.29 -13.26
N PHE A 87 -4.94 -5.35 -14.10
CA PHE A 87 -3.71 -5.84 -14.68
C PHE A 87 -3.00 -4.76 -15.50
N ARG A 88 -3.76 -4.10 -16.41
CA ARG A 88 -3.20 -3.06 -17.27
C ARG A 88 -2.78 -1.79 -16.52
N LEU A 89 -3.44 -1.48 -15.41
CA LEU A 89 -3.02 -0.39 -14.54
C LEU A 89 -1.74 -0.76 -13.78
N ILE A 90 -1.70 -1.93 -13.14
CA ILE A 90 -0.52 -2.43 -12.40
C ILE A 90 0.71 -2.59 -13.31
N GLU A 91 0.53 -2.95 -14.57
CA GLU A 91 1.60 -2.99 -15.58
C GLU A 91 2.37 -1.64 -15.68
N ASN A 92 1.74 -0.53 -15.32
CA ASN A 92 2.31 0.80 -15.38
C ASN A 92 2.70 1.41 -14.02
N VAL A 93 2.21 0.86 -12.91
CA VAL A 93 2.42 1.44 -11.58
C VAL A 93 2.83 0.43 -10.51
N GLY A 94 3.03 -0.83 -10.87
CA GLY A 94 3.18 -1.93 -9.93
C GLY A 94 4.57 -2.13 -9.32
N GLU A 95 5.58 -1.36 -9.72
CA GLU A 95 6.95 -1.57 -9.24
C GLU A 95 7.18 -1.13 -7.78
N ASP A 96 6.32 -0.30 -7.20
CA ASP A 96 6.33 0.01 -5.76
C ASP A 96 4.89 0.17 -5.24
N CYS A 97 4.38 -0.88 -4.63
CA CYS A 97 3.05 -0.95 -4.05
C CYS A 97 3.11 -1.01 -2.52
N ALA A 98 1.95 -1.07 -1.87
CA ALA A 98 1.87 -1.49 -0.48
C ALA A 98 2.44 -2.90 -0.32
N GLY A 99 3.22 -3.12 0.74
CA GLY A 99 3.89 -4.39 0.97
C GLY A 99 5.22 -4.57 0.21
N ALA A 100 5.62 -5.83 0.04
CA ALA A 100 6.92 -6.20 -0.50
C ALA A 100 6.92 -6.57 -1.98
N ILE A 101 5.75 -6.80 -2.57
CA ILE A 101 5.67 -7.33 -3.92
C ILE A 101 5.75 -6.20 -4.94
N GLN A 102 6.62 -6.39 -5.92
CA GLN A 102 6.81 -5.52 -7.07
C GLN A 102 6.31 -6.26 -8.32
N PHE A 103 5.47 -5.62 -9.11
CA PHE A 103 4.95 -6.18 -10.35
C PHE A 103 5.59 -5.47 -11.53
N ALA A 104 6.25 -6.23 -12.39
CA ALA A 104 6.90 -5.68 -13.58
C ALA A 104 6.58 -6.49 -14.84
N ARG A 105 6.64 -5.81 -15.97
CA ARG A 105 6.65 -6.49 -17.26
C ARG A 105 7.93 -7.31 -17.41
N PRO A 106 7.92 -8.39 -18.20
CA PRO A 106 9.09 -9.25 -18.40
C PRO A 106 10.37 -8.52 -18.83
N ASP A 107 10.22 -7.46 -19.66
CA ASP A 107 11.33 -6.63 -20.13
C ASP A 107 11.94 -5.72 -19.07
N ARG A 108 11.29 -5.60 -17.91
CA ARG A 108 11.74 -4.76 -16.80
C ARG A 108 12.14 -5.53 -15.54
N VAL A 109 11.99 -6.85 -15.53
CA VAL A 109 12.22 -7.68 -14.34
C VAL A 109 13.66 -7.63 -13.84
N GLU A 110 14.64 -7.60 -14.75
CA GLU A 110 16.07 -7.64 -14.39
C GLU A 110 16.49 -6.52 -13.42
N HIS A 111 15.86 -5.35 -13.50
CA HIS A 111 16.13 -4.24 -12.58
C HIS A 111 15.68 -4.50 -11.14
N LEU A 112 14.80 -5.48 -10.97
CA LEU A 112 14.21 -5.84 -9.68
C LEU A 112 14.87 -7.07 -9.05
N LEU A 113 15.72 -7.80 -9.78
CA LEU A 113 16.36 -9.03 -9.30
C LEU A 113 17.71 -8.77 -8.61
N GLY A 114 18.13 -9.76 -7.81
CA GLY A 114 19.44 -9.79 -7.15
C GLY A 114 19.46 -9.18 -5.75
N GLN A 115 20.67 -8.97 -5.21
CA GLN A 115 20.86 -8.40 -3.87
C GLN A 115 20.56 -6.89 -3.85
N PRO A 116 20.17 -6.34 -2.68
CA PRO A 116 20.01 -4.89 -2.54
C PRO A 116 21.29 -4.16 -2.90
N GLN A 117 21.17 -3.15 -3.74
CA GLN A 117 22.26 -2.23 -4.08
C GLN A 117 22.07 -0.93 -3.29
N LYS A 118 23.06 -0.02 -3.39
CA LYS A 118 22.88 1.33 -2.84
C LYS A 118 21.62 1.95 -3.41
N PRO A 119 20.84 2.71 -2.61
CA PRO A 119 19.63 3.34 -3.07
C PRO A 119 19.88 4.21 -4.33
N THR A 120 19.11 3.97 -5.37
CA THR A 120 19.08 4.82 -6.56
C THR A 120 17.94 5.79 -6.41
N VAL A 121 18.26 7.07 -6.21
CA VAL A 121 17.28 8.12 -5.90
C VAL A 121 17.58 9.35 -6.72
N HIS A 122 16.59 9.82 -7.44
CA HIS A 122 16.63 11.15 -8.05
C HIS A 122 16.25 12.16 -6.96
N TRP A 123 17.26 12.87 -6.45
CA TRP A 123 17.07 13.84 -5.36
C TRP A 123 16.35 15.10 -5.88
N ILE A 124 15.37 15.54 -5.12
CA ILE A 124 14.58 16.74 -5.42
C ILE A 124 14.87 17.84 -4.41
N SER A 125 14.78 19.08 -4.86
CA SER A 125 14.83 20.26 -3.98
C SER A 125 13.51 20.45 -3.24
N MET A 126 13.50 21.27 -2.19
CA MET A 126 12.26 21.64 -1.50
C MET A 126 11.28 22.36 -2.44
N ARG A 127 11.78 23.17 -3.36
CA ARG A 127 10.95 23.83 -4.38
C ARG A 127 10.24 22.81 -5.28
N GLU A 128 10.93 21.78 -5.74
CA GLU A 128 10.34 20.72 -6.55
C GLU A 128 9.32 19.89 -5.74
N LEU A 129 9.57 19.69 -4.43
CA LEU A 129 8.60 19.08 -3.53
C LEU A 129 7.33 19.95 -3.41
N ASP A 130 7.49 21.25 -3.22
CA ASP A 130 6.37 22.22 -3.16
C ASP A 130 5.54 22.19 -4.46
N GLU A 131 6.19 22.17 -5.63
CA GLU A 131 5.53 22.08 -6.93
C GLU A 131 4.75 20.76 -7.07
N ARG A 132 5.30 19.61 -6.64
CA ARG A 132 4.63 18.31 -6.65
C ARG A 132 3.40 18.28 -5.75
N VAL A 133 3.54 18.83 -4.54
CA VAL A 133 2.44 18.91 -3.57
C VAL A 133 1.33 19.79 -4.08
N ALA A 134 1.65 20.96 -4.64
CA ALA A 134 0.67 21.88 -5.21
C ALA A 134 -0.08 21.25 -6.39
N LEU A 135 0.61 20.56 -7.27
CA LEU A 135 -0.01 19.84 -8.38
C LEU A 135 -0.94 18.73 -7.89
N LEU A 136 -0.53 17.96 -6.90
CA LEU A 136 -1.33 16.88 -6.33
C LEU A 136 -2.58 17.41 -5.60
N ALA A 137 -2.48 18.53 -4.91
CA ALA A 137 -3.63 19.17 -4.24
C ALA A 137 -4.68 19.66 -5.26
N GLY A 138 -4.24 20.14 -6.44
CA GLY A 138 -5.14 20.54 -7.53
C GLY A 138 -5.64 19.39 -8.40
N ASP A 139 -4.88 18.31 -8.48
CA ASP A 139 -5.18 17.12 -9.28
C ASP A 139 -4.75 15.84 -8.55
N ALA A 140 -5.70 15.13 -7.96
CA ALA A 140 -5.47 13.87 -7.24
C ALA A 140 -4.74 12.80 -8.07
N SER A 141 -4.70 12.89 -9.39
CA SER A 141 -3.99 11.97 -10.26
C SER A 141 -2.54 12.35 -10.54
N ALA A 142 -2.12 13.55 -10.13
CA ALA A 142 -0.75 14.05 -10.31
C ALA A 142 0.25 13.45 -9.30
N THR A 143 0.14 12.17 -9.08
CA THR A 143 1.04 11.42 -8.18
C THR A 143 2.47 11.33 -8.72
N ARG A 144 2.69 11.68 -9.99
CA ARG A 144 3.98 11.60 -10.69
C ARG A 144 4.11 12.69 -11.74
N LEU A 145 5.27 13.34 -11.79
CA LEU A 145 5.60 14.30 -12.84
C LEU A 145 6.09 13.61 -14.13
N GLY A 146 6.04 14.32 -15.23
CA GLY A 146 6.68 13.87 -16.47
C GLY A 146 8.20 13.78 -16.26
N GLY A 147 8.79 12.61 -16.54
CA GLY A 147 10.20 12.35 -16.31
C GLY A 147 10.53 11.51 -15.07
N ASP A 148 9.57 11.27 -14.17
CA ASP A 148 9.77 10.34 -13.06
C ASP A 148 9.88 8.90 -13.61
N ASN A 149 10.99 8.24 -13.35
CA ASN A 149 11.22 6.84 -13.74
C ASN A 149 10.60 5.83 -12.76
N GLY A 150 10.34 6.23 -11.52
CA GLY A 150 9.72 5.39 -10.50
C GLY A 150 8.25 5.08 -10.82
N GLN A 151 7.77 3.88 -10.50
CA GLN A 151 6.38 3.45 -10.69
C GLN A 151 5.81 3.05 -9.34
N PHE A 152 4.82 3.78 -8.82
CA PHE A 152 4.20 3.42 -7.56
C PHE A 152 2.68 3.49 -7.61
N SER A 153 2.04 2.68 -6.78
CA SER A 153 0.61 2.69 -6.54
C SER A 153 0.32 2.50 -5.05
N LEU A 154 -0.51 3.36 -4.50
CA LEU A 154 -1.00 3.25 -3.13
C LEU A 154 -2.51 3.28 -3.11
N ALA A 155 -3.11 2.35 -2.37
CA ALA A 155 -4.55 2.28 -2.16
C ALA A 155 -5.09 3.50 -1.39
N GLY A 156 -6.41 3.69 -1.44
CA GLY A 156 -7.15 4.74 -0.74
C GLY A 156 -7.65 5.86 -1.64
N ALA A 157 -8.61 6.63 -1.15
CA ALA A 157 -9.32 7.66 -1.92
C ALA A 157 -8.64 9.03 -1.90
N GLN A 158 -7.93 9.35 -0.80
CA GLN A 158 -7.27 10.64 -0.62
C GLN A 158 -6.05 10.78 -1.55
N PRO A 159 -5.82 11.97 -2.16
CA PRO A 159 -4.61 12.25 -2.91
C PRO A 159 -3.36 12.03 -2.06
N LYS A 160 -2.41 11.29 -2.59
CA LYS A 160 -1.16 10.97 -1.89
C LYS A 160 0.01 10.80 -2.84
N LEU A 161 1.19 11.19 -2.38
CA LEU A 161 2.47 11.06 -3.05
C LEU A 161 3.37 10.18 -2.20
N ALA A 162 4.09 9.23 -2.82
CA ALA A 162 5.08 8.44 -2.11
C ALA A 162 6.48 8.81 -2.59
N LEU A 163 7.37 9.07 -1.62
CA LEU A 163 8.76 9.47 -1.88
C LEU A 163 9.73 8.70 -0.97
N TYR A 164 10.98 8.72 -1.37
CA TYR A 164 12.09 8.34 -0.51
C TYR A 164 12.54 9.55 0.30
N ARG A 165 12.72 9.35 1.60
CA ARG A 165 13.37 10.33 2.48
C ARG A 165 14.61 9.71 3.07
N ASP A 166 15.73 10.35 2.88
CA ASP A 166 16.98 9.94 3.52
C ASP A 166 16.94 10.26 5.02
N ILE A 167 17.19 9.27 5.86
CA ILE A 167 17.02 9.43 7.31
C ILE A 167 18.10 10.32 7.93
N ASP A 168 19.32 10.32 7.35
CA ASP A 168 20.44 11.05 7.91
C ASP A 168 20.44 12.52 7.49
N SER A 169 20.19 12.78 6.20
CA SER A 169 20.19 14.14 5.64
C SER A 169 18.82 14.80 5.60
N GLY A 170 17.74 14.04 5.78
CA GLY A 170 16.36 14.52 5.65
C GLY A 170 15.95 14.88 4.22
N ARG A 171 16.79 14.62 3.20
CA ARG A 171 16.54 14.95 1.80
C ARG A 171 15.43 14.07 1.22
N TRP A 172 14.64 14.66 0.34
CA TRP A 172 13.61 13.97 -0.40
C TRP A 172 14.07 13.57 -1.81
N GLY A 173 13.53 12.48 -2.32
CA GLY A 173 13.79 12.07 -3.69
C GLY A 173 12.79 11.06 -4.24
N VAL A 174 12.80 10.91 -5.54
CA VAL A 174 12.04 9.90 -6.29
C VAL A 174 12.91 8.66 -6.41
N PRO A 175 12.50 7.54 -5.80
CA PRO A 175 13.30 6.31 -5.91
C PRO A 175 13.10 5.63 -7.25
N GLU A 176 14.10 4.86 -7.68
CA GLU A 176 14.11 4.10 -8.93
C GLU A 176 14.42 2.61 -8.68
N GLY A 177 13.92 1.76 -9.57
CA GLY A 177 14.18 0.33 -9.57
C GLY A 177 13.76 -0.36 -8.27
N ARG A 178 14.72 -0.92 -7.55
CA ARG A 178 14.46 -1.64 -6.29
C ARG A 178 14.36 -0.74 -5.06
N THR A 179 14.80 0.49 -5.16
CA THR A 179 14.72 1.45 -4.04
C THR A 179 13.26 1.73 -3.71
N PRO A 180 12.79 1.46 -2.48
CA PRO A 180 11.41 1.70 -2.13
C PRO A 180 11.15 3.16 -1.80
N THR A 181 9.89 3.61 -1.94
CA THR A 181 9.42 4.79 -1.22
C THR A 181 9.38 4.50 0.28
N THR A 182 9.64 5.51 1.10
CA THR A 182 9.70 5.38 2.57
C THR A 182 8.62 6.17 3.30
N HIS A 183 8.07 7.19 2.66
CA HIS A 183 7.07 8.09 3.24
C HIS A 183 5.92 8.33 2.26
N ILE A 184 4.76 8.56 2.84
CA ILE A 184 3.53 8.96 2.14
C ILE A 184 3.21 10.40 2.56
N LEU A 185 3.04 11.28 1.58
CA LEU A 185 2.67 12.68 1.76
C LEU A 185 1.22 12.87 1.30
N LYS A 186 0.38 13.37 2.19
CA LYS A 186 -1.03 13.65 1.91
C LYS A 186 -1.27 15.15 2.11
N PRO A 187 -1.41 15.94 1.04
CA PRO A 187 -1.70 17.35 1.15
C PRO A 187 -3.14 17.59 1.61
N SER A 188 -3.35 18.74 2.25
CA SER A 188 -4.70 19.26 2.43
C SER A 188 -5.33 19.53 1.06
N THR A 189 -6.57 19.07 0.89
CA THR A 189 -7.36 19.30 -0.34
C THR A 189 -8.33 20.49 -0.19
N GLY A 190 -8.38 21.09 0.98
CA GLY A 190 -9.34 22.16 1.30
C GLY A 190 -10.79 21.69 1.49
N ALA A 191 -11.04 20.38 1.39
CA ALA A 191 -12.38 19.81 1.61
C ALA A 191 -12.81 19.91 3.08
N PHE A 192 -11.84 19.75 3.99
CA PHE A 192 -12.01 19.88 5.43
C PHE A 192 -10.85 20.70 6.01
N ASP A 193 -11.18 21.71 6.81
CA ASP A 193 -10.16 22.52 7.48
C ASP A 193 -9.41 21.68 8.53
N GLY A 194 -8.07 21.81 8.58
CA GLY A 194 -7.24 21.06 9.52
C GLY A 194 -7.17 19.55 9.30
N GLN A 195 -7.54 19.01 8.13
CA GLN A 195 -7.55 17.56 7.84
C GLN A 195 -6.19 16.90 8.09
N THR A 196 -5.09 17.55 7.75
CA THR A 196 -3.72 17.05 7.94
C THR A 196 -3.34 16.95 9.42
N ASP A 197 -3.72 17.98 10.19
CA ASP A 197 -3.47 18.02 11.63
C ASP A 197 -4.34 16.99 12.36
N ASN A 198 -5.57 16.78 11.89
CA ASN A 198 -6.49 15.79 12.44
C ASN A 198 -5.92 14.35 12.29
N GLU A 199 -5.48 13.97 11.10
CA GLU A 199 -4.87 12.64 10.89
C GLU A 199 -3.61 12.47 11.76
N HIS A 200 -2.74 13.49 11.78
CA HIS A 200 -1.54 13.46 12.62
C HIS A 200 -1.89 13.34 14.10
N PHE A 201 -2.80 14.16 14.59
CA PHE A 201 -3.26 14.12 15.99
C PHE A 201 -3.83 12.74 16.37
N CYS A 202 -4.69 12.18 15.53
CA CYS A 202 -5.29 10.86 15.79
C CYS A 202 -4.25 9.74 15.84
N LEU A 203 -3.25 9.77 14.98
CA LEU A 203 -2.14 8.80 14.99
C LEU A 203 -1.27 8.97 16.24
N GLN A 204 -0.94 10.21 16.63
CA GLN A 204 -0.19 10.48 17.86
C GLN A 204 -0.97 10.06 19.11
N LEU A 205 -2.27 10.38 19.17
CA LEU A 205 -3.13 9.94 20.28
C LEU A 205 -3.15 8.40 20.40
N ALA A 206 -3.27 7.69 19.29
CA ALA A 206 -3.21 6.24 19.30
C ALA A 206 -1.87 5.74 19.86
N ALA A 207 -0.75 6.33 19.43
CA ALA A 207 0.58 5.96 19.93
C ALA A 207 0.74 6.24 21.43
N GLU A 208 0.30 7.40 21.91
CA GLU A 208 0.32 7.77 23.34
C GLU A 208 -0.54 6.86 24.22
N LEU A 209 -1.61 6.31 23.65
CA LEU A 209 -2.45 5.29 24.32
C LEU A 209 -1.85 3.87 24.25
N GLY A 210 -0.66 3.71 23.68
CA GLY A 210 0.05 2.43 23.60
C GLY A 210 -0.29 1.56 22.40
N PHE A 211 -1.05 2.06 21.42
CA PHE A 211 -1.25 1.36 20.16
C PHE A 211 0.00 1.44 19.28
N ALA A 212 0.29 0.36 18.56
CA ALA A 212 1.18 0.46 17.42
C ALA A 212 0.46 1.27 16.33
N ALA A 213 0.94 2.46 16.04
CA ALA A 213 0.41 3.36 15.00
C ALA A 213 1.54 3.82 14.07
N ALA A 214 1.19 4.20 12.84
CA ALA A 214 2.14 4.72 11.89
C ALA A 214 2.72 6.07 12.39
N ASN A 215 4.03 6.24 12.30
CA ASN A 215 4.69 7.49 12.62
C ASN A 215 4.27 8.57 11.63
N SER A 216 3.95 9.74 12.13
CA SER A 216 3.54 10.86 11.29
C SER A 216 4.08 12.20 11.78
N SER A 217 4.12 13.17 10.89
CA SER A 217 4.43 14.56 11.19
C SER A 217 3.65 15.47 10.22
N VAL A 218 3.55 16.76 10.55
CA VAL A 218 2.98 17.76 9.65
C VAL A 218 4.10 18.67 9.17
N MET A 219 4.09 18.98 7.88
CA MET A 219 4.99 19.97 7.29
C MET A 219 4.21 20.94 6.38
N ILE A 220 4.81 22.07 6.07
CA ILE A 220 4.27 23.02 5.11
C ILE A 220 5.07 22.93 3.81
N CYS A 221 4.40 22.65 2.71
CA CYS A 221 4.98 22.63 1.37
C CYS A 221 4.30 23.69 0.50
N GLY A 222 5.06 24.70 0.05
CA GLY A 222 4.51 25.78 -0.77
C GLY A 222 3.31 26.50 -0.17
N GLY A 223 3.25 26.59 1.17
CA GLY A 223 2.13 27.17 1.91
C GLY A 223 0.96 26.20 2.18
N LEU A 224 1.03 24.96 1.71
CA LEU A 224 0.00 23.92 1.94
C LEU A 224 0.41 23.02 3.10
N PRO A 225 -0.48 22.75 4.08
CA PRO A 225 -0.26 21.71 5.09
C PRO A 225 -0.24 20.32 4.45
N VAL A 226 0.70 19.48 4.89
CA VAL A 226 0.90 18.12 4.42
C VAL A 226 1.12 17.21 5.61
N VAL A 227 0.32 16.17 5.78
CA VAL A 227 0.68 15.10 6.70
C VAL A 227 1.64 14.14 6.01
N VAL A 228 2.73 13.89 6.69
CA VAL A 228 3.80 12.98 6.26
C VAL A 228 3.74 11.75 7.13
N VAL A 229 3.49 10.60 6.52
CA VAL A 229 3.38 9.31 7.22
C VAL A 229 4.55 8.43 6.82
N GLU A 230 5.29 7.93 7.80
CA GLU A 230 6.33 6.93 7.59
C GLU A 230 5.70 5.58 7.25
N ARG A 231 6.19 4.92 6.21
CA ARG A 231 5.70 3.62 5.80
C ARG A 231 6.15 2.54 6.78
N TYR A 232 5.23 1.99 7.56
CA TYR A 232 5.50 0.90 8.52
C TYR A 232 5.93 -0.42 7.85
N ASP A 233 5.64 -0.58 6.56
CA ASP A 233 6.05 -1.73 5.75
C ASP A 233 7.45 -1.54 5.12
N ARG A 234 8.25 -0.61 5.67
CA ARG A 234 9.64 -0.32 5.28
C ARG A 234 10.52 -0.32 6.52
N ILE A 235 11.55 -1.15 6.52
CA ILE A 235 12.50 -1.25 7.64
C ILE A 235 13.92 -0.96 7.18
N ALA A 236 14.57 0.00 7.84
CA ALA A 236 15.97 0.28 7.64
C ALA A 236 16.84 -0.85 8.26
N ARG A 237 17.76 -1.39 7.47
CA ARG A 237 18.79 -2.32 7.93
C ARG A 237 20.13 -1.87 7.34
N GLY A 238 20.93 -1.20 8.15
CA GLY A 238 22.12 -0.50 7.67
C GLY A 238 21.74 0.58 6.65
N SER A 239 22.42 0.59 5.51
CA SER A 239 22.14 1.53 4.42
C SER A 239 20.97 1.13 3.50
N ASN A 240 20.34 -0.02 3.74
CA ASN A 240 19.29 -0.56 2.89
C ASN A 240 17.91 -0.46 3.56
N ILE A 241 16.88 -0.19 2.74
CA ILE A 241 15.48 -0.25 3.17
C ILE A 241 14.90 -1.57 2.66
N HIS A 242 14.41 -2.38 3.58
CA HIS A 242 13.71 -3.64 3.28
C HIS A 242 12.20 -3.41 3.26
N ARG A 243 11.53 -4.08 2.32
CA ARG A 243 10.08 -4.14 2.25
C ARG A 243 9.57 -5.27 3.14
N ILE A 244 8.54 -5.00 3.94
CA ILE A 244 7.75 -6.04 4.61
C ILE A 244 6.47 -6.22 3.81
N HIS A 245 6.09 -7.46 3.56
CA HIS A 245 4.84 -7.69 2.86
C HIS A 245 3.66 -7.36 3.76
N GLN A 246 2.66 -6.72 3.16
CA GLN A 246 1.38 -6.41 3.80
C GLN A 246 0.22 -6.61 2.82
N GLU A 247 -0.94 -6.87 3.38
CA GLU A 247 -2.21 -6.83 2.67
C GLU A 247 -3.31 -6.29 3.58
N ASP A 248 -4.30 -5.58 3.02
CA ASP A 248 -5.47 -5.17 3.78
C ASP A 248 -6.48 -6.31 3.95
N MET A 249 -7.44 -6.15 4.89
CA MET A 249 -8.41 -7.20 5.19
C MET A 249 -9.34 -7.53 4.01
N CYS A 250 -9.54 -6.60 3.06
CA CYS A 250 -10.28 -6.92 1.83
C CYS A 250 -9.46 -7.84 0.92
N GLN A 251 -8.16 -7.61 0.76
CA GLN A 251 -7.27 -8.48 -0.02
C GLN A 251 -7.20 -9.88 0.61
N ALA A 252 -7.03 -9.95 1.94
CA ALA A 252 -6.91 -11.20 2.68
C ALA A 252 -8.10 -12.14 2.50
N ILE A 253 -9.30 -11.62 2.25
CA ILE A 253 -10.52 -12.41 2.00
C ILE A 253 -11.07 -12.29 0.58
N SER A 254 -10.28 -11.75 -0.36
CA SER A 254 -10.65 -11.58 -1.77
C SER A 254 -11.90 -10.73 -2.00
N VAL A 255 -12.10 -9.68 -1.22
CA VAL A 255 -13.16 -8.69 -1.40
C VAL A 255 -12.62 -7.50 -2.18
N ARG A 256 -13.34 -7.06 -3.20
CA ARG A 256 -12.95 -5.87 -3.98
C ARG A 256 -13.08 -4.58 -3.15
N PRO A 257 -12.23 -3.56 -3.36
CA PRO A 257 -12.24 -2.29 -2.64
C PRO A 257 -13.60 -1.57 -2.60
N GLN A 258 -14.42 -1.72 -3.65
CA GLN A 258 -15.75 -1.15 -3.74
C GLN A 258 -16.72 -1.68 -2.67
N LYS A 259 -16.38 -2.82 -2.06
CA LYS A 259 -17.13 -3.44 -0.96
C LYS A 259 -16.38 -3.38 0.37
N LYS A 260 -15.60 -2.34 0.61
CA LYS A 260 -14.80 -2.20 1.84
C LYS A 260 -15.64 -1.92 3.09
N TYR A 261 -16.83 -1.35 2.94
CA TYR A 261 -17.75 -1.03 4.04
C TYR A 261 -18.70 -2.18 4.34
N GLN A 262 -18.94 -2.46 5.63
CA GLN A 262 -19.85 -3.51 6.06
C GLN A 262 -21.28 -3.32 5.55
N ASN A 263 -21.79 -2.08 5.56
CA ASN A 263 -23.14 -1.75 5.06
C ASN A 263 -23.29 -1.90 3.55
N GLN A 264 -22.18 -2.08 2.82
CA GLN A 264 -22.16 -2.34 1.37
C GLN A 264 -21.84 -3.81 1.05
N GLY A 265 -21.95 -4.69 2.05
CA GLY A 265 -21.65 -6.12 1.92
C GLY A 265 -20.17 -6.49 2.09
N GLY A 266 -19.39 -5.59 2.68
CA GLY A 266 -17.99 -5.85 3.05
C GLY A 266 -17.85 -6.62 4.36
N PRO A 267 -16.60 -6.89 4.79
CA PRO A 267 -16.32 -7.67 5.99
C PRO A 267 -16.85 -6.97 7.24
N SER A 268 -17.52 -7.73 8.10
CA SER A 268 -17.90 -7.25 9.43
C SER A 268 -16.70 -7.30 10.39
N PRO A 269 -16.71 -6.55 11.50
CA PRO A 269 -15.71 -6.66 12.54
C PRO A 269 -15.55 -8.11 13.06
N LYS A 270 -16.65 -8.86 13.15
CA LYS A 270 -16.60 -10.28 13.51
C LYS A 270 -15.80 -11.10 12.49
N ALA A 271 -16.06 -10.92 11.20
CA ALA A 271 -15.33 -11.63 10.13
C ALA A 271 -13.83 -11.29 10.14
N ILE A 272 -13.46 -10.02 10.40
CA ILE A 272 -12.06 -9.60 10.54
C ILE A 272 -11.43 -10.25 11.80
N ALA A 273 -12.12 -10.26 12.94
CA ALA A 273 -11.62 -10.91 14.16
C ALA A 273 -11.41 -12.43 13.96
N GLU A 274 -12.31 -13.11 13.25
CA GLU A 274 -12.16 -14.53 12.88
C GLU A 274 -10.97 -14.75 11.93
N LEU A 275 -10.76 -13.85 10.98
CA LEU A 275 -9.60 -13.88 10.08
C LEU A 275 -8.28 -13.71 10.87
N ILE A 276 -8.22 -12.74 11.79
CA ILE A 276 -7.07 -12.54 12.68
C ILE A 276 -6.82 -13.79 13.50
N ARG A 277 -7.86 -14.36 14.13
CA ARG A 277 -7.76 -15.57 14.96
C ARG A 277 -7.22 -16.76 14.19
N SER A 278 -7.57 -16.86 12.90
CA SER A 278 -7.20 -17.99 12.05
C SER A 278 -5.78 -17.91 11.49
N HIS A 279 -5.22 -16.70 11.35
CA HIS A 279 -3.98 -16.50 10.60
C HIS A 279 -2.86 -15.82 11.39
N SER A 280 -3.18 -15.03 12.44
CA SER A 280 -2.14 -14.38 13.22
C SER A 280 -1.26 -15.38 13.97
N SER A 281 0.02 -15.09 14.01
CA SER A 281 1.02 -15.82 14.82
C SER A 281 0.87 -15.55 16.33
N ASN A 282 0.11 -14.52 16.72
CA ASN A 282 -0.29 -14.23 18.10
C ASN A 282 -1.75 -13.78 18.13
N PRO A 283 -2.69 -14.74 17.92
CA PRO A 283 -4.10 -14.42 17.67
C PRO A 283 -4.80 -13.70 18.82
N ASP A 284 -4.51 -14.07 20.06
CA ASP A 284 -5.17 -13.46 21.24
C ASP A 284 -4.79 -11.98 21.37
N GLU A 285 -3.51 -11.65 21.24
CA GLU A 285 -3.03 -10.27 21.27
C GLU A 285 -3.61 -9.46 20.11
N ASP A 286 -3.53 -10.00 18.88
CA ASP A 286 -3.93 -9.24 17.69
C ASP A 286 -5.47 -9.05 17.61
N VAL A 287 -6.27 -10.01 18.13
CA VAL A 287 -7.72 -9.83 18.25
C VAL A 287 -8.06 -8.75 19.29
N LEU A 288 -7.36 -8.71 20.44
CA LEU A 288 -7.54 -7.64 21.43
C LEU A 288 -7.15 -6.28 20.84
N ARG A 289 -5.98 -6.18 20.20
CA ARG A 289 -5.54 -4.95 19.54
C ARG A 289 -6.55 -4.46 18.49
N PHE A 290 -7.15 -5.38 17.73
CA PHE A 290 -8.20 -5.04 16.79
C PHE A 290 -9.46 -4.53 17.48
N ALA A 291 -9.94 -5.21 18.54
CA ALA A 291 -11.10 -4.78 19.31
C ALA A 291 -10.88 -3.41 19.95
N ASP A 292 -9.72 -3.19 20.57
CA ASP A 292 -9.35 -1.91 21.18
C ASP A 292 -9.27 -0.79 20.13
N SER A 293 -8.79 -1.09 18.93
CA SER A 293 -8.75 -0.11 17.84
C SER A 293 -10.15 0.30 17.34
N LEU A 294 -11.13 -0.60 17.38
CA LEU A 294 -12.52 -0.28 17.09
C LEU A 294 -13.12 0.64 18.15
N ILE A 295 -12.81 0.39 19.43
CA ILE A 295 -13.22 1.24 20.56
C ILE A 295 -12.58 2.61 20.42
N LEU A 296 -11.27 2.67 20.18
CA LEU A 296 -10.55 3.92 19.95
C LEU A 296 -11.18 4.73 18.80
N ASN A 297 -11.42 4.08 17.66
CA ASN A 297 -12.05 4.73 16.51
C ASN A 297 -13.44 5.29 16.83
N TRP A 298 -14.24 4.54 17.60
CA TRP A 298 -15.55 4.99 18.06
C TRP A 298 -15.43 6.19 19.04
N LEU A 299 -14.53 6.15 20.01
CA LEU A 299 -14.30 7.23 20.96
C LEU A 299 -13.82 8.51 20.30
N MET A 300 -13.00 8.40 19.26
CA MET A 300 -12.51 9.54 18.46
C MET A 300 -13.56 10.08 17.47
N GLY A 301 -14.73 9.42 17.34
CA GLY A 301 -15.69 9.77 16.30
C GLY A 301 -15.17 9.50 14.88
N GLY A 302 -14.34 8.48 14.71
CA GLY A 302 -13.84 8.07 13.40
C GLY A 302 -14.94 7.40 12.60
N MET A 303 -15.37 8.03 11.51
CA MET A 303 -16.49 7.55 10.68
C MET A 303 -16.05 6.74 9.45
N ASP A 304 -14.79 6.76 9.10
CA ASP A 304 -14.24 6.05 7.91
C ASP A 304 -13.52 4.75 8.29
N GLY A 305 -13.97 4.09 9.34
CA GLY A 305 -13.45 2.77 9.75
C GLY A 305 -13.99 1.66 8.85
N HIS A 306 -13.17 1.16 7.93
CA HIS A 306 -13.54 0.08 7.02
C HIS A 306 -12.43 -0.98 6.91
N ALA A 307 -12.72 -2.11 6.25
CA ALA A 307 -11.81 -3.26 6.17
C ALA A 307 -10.42 -2.94 5.57
N LYS A 308 -10.28 -1.91 4.75
CA LYS A 308 -8.99 -1.48 4.18
C LYS A 308 -8.14 -0.62 5.12
N ASN A 309 -8.67 -0.21 6.28
CA ASN A 309 -7.91 0.52 7.31
C ASN A 309 -7.21 -0.44 8.29
N TYR A 310 -7.35 -1.73 8.09
CA TYR A 310 -6.68 -2.77 8.85
C TYR A 310 -5.91 -3.68 7.89
N SER A 311 -4.67 -4.01 8.25
CA SER A 311 -3.80 -4.84 7.42
C SER A 311 -3.09 -5.89 8.24
N PHE A 312 -2.66 -6.94 7.57
CA PHE A 312 -1.66 -7.87 8.07
C PHE A 312 -0.27 -7.51 7.56
N LEU A 313 0.72 -7.74 8.39
CA LEU A 313 2.12 -7.90 7.98
C LEU A 313 2.41 -9.39 7.84
N LEU A 314 2.95 -9.78 6.70
CA LEU A 314 3.32 -11.14 6.38
C LEU A 314 4.85 -11.24 6.38
N GLY A 315 5.38 -12.00 7.32
CA GLY A 315 6.82 -12.18 7.50
C GLY A 315 7.32 -13.52 6.99
N VAL A 316 8.62 -13.66 7.07
CA VAL A 316 9.36 -14.89 6.75
C VAL A 316 8.85 -16.06 7.60
N GLY A 317 8.78 -17.25 7.00
CA GLY A 317 8.37 -18.47 7.72
C GLY A 317 6.89 -18.51 8.12
N GLY A 318 6.04 -17.80 7.39
CA GLY A 318 4.59 -17.80 7.61
C GLY A 318 4.14 -16.95 8.80
N GLN A 319 5.00 -16.06 9.32
CA GLN A 319 4.59 -15.14 10.37
C GLN A 319 3.56 -14.14 9.85
N VAL A 320 2.47 -13.98 10.57
CA VAL A 320 1.40 -13.04 10.28
C VAL A 320 1.07 -12.25 11.55
N ARG A 321 1.08 -10.93 11.47
CA ARG A 321 0.70 -10.06 12.59
C ARG A 321 -0.19 -8.91 12.11
N LEU A 322 -1.05 -8.42 12.99
CA LEU A 322 -1.79 -7.20 12.72
C LEU A 322 -0.82 -6.02 12.55
N ALA A 323 -0.97 -5.27 11.46
CA ALA A 323 -0.16 -4.09 11.18
C ALA A 323 -0.41 -2.96 12.19
N PRO A 324 0.50 -1.96 12.30
CA PRO A 324 0.21 -0.71 13.00
C PRO A 324 -1.05 -0.04 12.44
N LEU A 325 -1.73 0.74 13.27
CA LEU A 325 -2.88 1.56 12.84
C LEU A 325 -2.40 2.67 11.89
N TYR A 326 -3.20 2.95 10.89
CA TYR A 326 -2.96 4.00 9.89
C TYR A 326 -4.28 4.58 9.42
N ASP A 327 -4.22 5.74 8.76
CA ASP A 327 -5.40 6.39 8.16
C ASP A 327 -6.51 6.65 9.21
N LEU A 328 -6.11 7.16 10.39
CA LEU A 328 -7.00 7.51 11.49
C LEU A 328 -7.38 8.98 11.39
N ALA A 329 -8.67 9.27 11.43
CA ALA A 329 -9.18 10.64 11.46
C ALA A 329 -10.48 10.71 12.27
N SER A 330 -10.66 11.81 12.99
CA SER A 330 -11.88 12.14 13.72
C SER A 330 -12.82 12.98 12.84
N SER A 331 -14.12 12.74 12.93
CA SER A 331 -15.14 13.62 12.33
C SER A 331 -15.69 14.66 13.31
N LEU A 332 -15.30 14.61 14.58
CA LEU A 332 -15.79 15.53 15.62
C LEU A 332 -15.51 17.02 15.37
N PRO A 333 -14.41 17.40 14.68
CA PRO A 333 -14.16 18.80 14.37
C PRO A 333 -15.04 19.39 13.25
N TYR A 334 -15.80 18.56 12.52
CA TYR A 334 -16.54 18.98 11.31
C TYR A 334 -18.05 18.97 11.47
#